data_557f1b23a19ad770d0d4565e8d85f575
#
_entry.id   557f1b23a19ad770d0d4565e8d85f575
#
_cell.length_a   1.000
_cell.length_b   1.000
_cell.length_c   1.000
_cell.angle_alpha   90.00
_cell.angle_beta   90.00
_cell.angle_gamma   90.00
#
_symmetry.space_group_name_H-M   'P 1'
#
loop_
_entity.id
_entity.type
_entity.pdbx_description
1 polymer ?
#
loop_
_entity_poly.entity_id
_entity_poly.type
_entity_poly.pdbx_seq_one_letter_code
_entity_poly.pdbx_strand_id
1 'polypeptide(L)'
;MEAGGVQLARGPRHAEAAGRAGVELVTGLFNETLGPFLDANAGDVMFLNIDNDLYEGALDVLERLCERFVVGTRLHFHELVEFQRGRCGDDMKCVRPDQEMRALYRFLRRHPCIGLALDPVRGGRPRAQPVVFVVARTACE
;
A
#
# COMPACT_ATOMS: atom_id res chain seq x y z
N MET A 1 -22.54 4.47 9.43
CA MET A 1 -21.36 4.00 8.65
C MET A 1 -20.15 4.72 9.21
N GLU A 2 -19.45 4.06 10.12
CA GLU A 2 -18.21 4.61 10.68
C GLU A 2 -17.12 4.46 9.64
N ALA A 3 -16.58 5.59 9.20
CA ALA A 3 -15.37 5.62 8.40
C ALA A 3 -14.26 5.00 9.27
N GLY A 4 -13.72 3.86 8.83
CA GLY A 4 -12.62 3.21 9.49
C GLY A 4 -11.39 4.10 9.43
N GLY A 5 -11.29 5.00 10.42
CA GLY A 5 -10.04 5.66 10.71
C GLY A 5 -9.08 4.60 11.24
N VAL A 6 -7.85 4.60 10.75
CA VAL A 6 -6.79 3.82 11.37
C VAL A 6 -6.66 4.36 12.79
N GLN A 7 -7.34 3.68 13.71
CA GLN A 7 -7.15 3.90 15.13
C GLN A 7 -5.83 3.21 15.48
N LEU A 8 -4.72 3.94 15.29
CA LEU A 8 -3.46 3.53 15.87
C LEU A 8 -3.69 3.46 17.38
N ALA A 9 -3.76 2.22 17.88
CA ALA A 9 -3.95 1.98 19.30
C ALA A 9 -2.91 2.81 20.07
N ARG A 10 -3.37 3.61 21.01
CA ARG A 10 -2.52 4.37 21.93
C ARG A 10 -1.77 3.40 22.82
N GLY A 11 -0.70 2.81 22.29
CA GLY A 11 0.21 1.97 23.03
C GLY A 11 1.59 2.63 23.14
N PRO A 12 2.40 2.30 24.16
CA PRO A 12 3.71 2.90 24.38
C PRO A 12 4.66 2.79 23.20
N ARG A 13 4.44 1.83 22.30
CA ARG A 13 5.27 1.65 21.08
C ARG A 13 5.10 2.76 20.04
N HIS A 14 3.97 3.45 19.99
CA HIS A 14 3.75 4.56 19.06
C HIS A 14 4.42 5.85 19.54
N ALA A 15 4.50 6.05 20.86
CA ALA A 15 5.24 7.16 21.43
C ALA A 15 6.76 7.03 21.21
N GLU A 16 7.30 5.81 21.24
CA GLU A 16 8.70 5.53 20.91
C GLU A 16 9.03 5.76 19.44
N ALA A 17 8.13 5.42 18.52
CA ALA A 17 8.33 5.66 17.09
C ALA A 17 8.36 7.16 16.77
N ALA A 18 7.50 7.96 17.39
CA ALA A 18 7.45 9.41 17.21
C ALA A 18 8.69 10.15 17.75
N GLY A 19 9.47 9.51 18.62
CA GLY A 19 10.70 10.08 19.18
C GLY A 19 11.97 9.72 18.43
N ARG A 20 11.91 8.88 17.39
CA ARG A 20 13.07 8.49 16.60
C ARG A 20 13.40 9.53 15.53
N ALA A 21 14.65 9.95 15.45
CA ALA A 21 15.13 10.84 14.40
C ALA A 21 14.79 10.24 13.01
N GLY A 22 14.14 11.04 12.16
CA GLY A 22 13.74 10.62 10.82
C GLY A 22 12.42 9.85 10.73
N VAL A 23 11.64 9.77 11.83
CA VAL A 23 10.29 9.20 11.83
C VAL A 23 9.29 10.28 12.20
N GLU A 24 8.30 10.48 11.34
CA GLU A 24 7.16 11.37 11.58
C GLU A 24 5.87 10.54 11.68
N LEU A 25 5.06 10.81 12.70
CA LEU A 25 3.75 10.21 12.90
C LEU A 25 2.67 11.21 12.51
N VAL A 26 1.97 10.92 11.42
CA VAL A 26 0.84 11.74 10.95
C VAL A 26 -0.47 11.04 11.30
N THR A 27 -1.30 11.69 12.10
CA THR A 27 -2.58 11.12 12.57
C THR A 27 -3.73 11.71 11.77
N GLY A 28 -4.60 10.86 11.23
CA GLY A 28 -5.79 11.26 10.47
C GLY A 28 -6.10 10.34 9.30
N LEU A 29 -7.10 10.69 8.51
CA LEU A 29 -7.44 9.97 7.28
C LEU A 29 -6.42 10.28 6.19
N PHE A 30 -6.07 9.31 5.37
CA PHE A 30 -5.11 9.49 4.28
C PHE A 30 -5.51 10.58 3.29
N ASN A 31 -6.79 10.68 2.94
CA ASN A 31 -7.30 11.72 2.05
C ASN A 31 -7.18 13.14 2.62
N GLU A 32 -7.06 13.30 3.91
CA GLU A 32 -6.92 14.58 4.61
C GLU A 32 -5.45 14.93 4.89
N THR A 33 -4.65 13.92 5.24
CA THR A 33 -3.30 14.13 5.79
C THR A 33 -2.19 14.01 4.76
N LEU A 34 -2.36 13.19 3.71
CA LEU A 34 -1.29 12.98 2.71
C LEU A 34 -0.98 14.23 1.89
N GLY A 35 -1.99 15.04 1.53
CA GLY A 35 -1.77 16.28 0.79
C GLY A 35 -0.81 17.23 1.54
N PRO A 36 -1.18 17.71 2.72
CA PRO A 36 -0.32 18.56 3.53
C PRO A 36 1.06 17.96 3.84
N PHE A 37 1.11 16.64 4.09
CA PHE A 37 2.38 15.94 4.30
C PHE A 37 3.29 16.01 3.07
N LEU A 38 2.75 15.77 1.87
CA LEU A 38 3.52 15.80 0.63
C LEU A 38 3.95 17.22 0.25
N ASP A 39 3.15 18.23 0.57
CA ASP A 39 3.50 19.64 0.37
C ASP A 39 4.69 20.07 1.24
N ALA A 40 4.76 19.52 2.45
CA ALA A 40 5.84 19.79 3.39
C ALA A 40 7.11 18.94 3.15
N ASN A 41 6.96 17.78 2.48
CA ASN A 41 8.03 16.81 2.28
C ASN A 41 8.26 16.55 0.79
N ALA A 42 9.29 17.15 0.24
CA ALA A 42 9.74 16.88 -1.13
C ALA A 42 10.57 15.58 -1.18
N GLY A 43 10.48 14.86 -2.29
CA GLY A 43 11.32 13.70 -2.56
C GLY A 43 10.55 12.51 -3.11
N ASP A 44 11.28 11.52 -3.57
CA ASP A 44 10.76 10.31 -4.17
C ASP A 44 10.39 9.29 -3.09
N VAL A 45 9.40 8.45 -3.40
CA VAL A 45 9.03 7.31 -2.56
C VAL A 45 9.96 6.14 -2.89
N MET A 46 10.79 5.74 -1.94
CA MET A 46 11.67 4.58 -2.10
C MET A 46 10.99 3.28 -1.68
N PHE A 47 10.16 3.35 -0.64
CA PHE A 47 9.45 2.22 -0.09
C PHE A 47 8.08 2.67 0.45
N LEU A 48 7.03 1.95 0.08
CA LEU A 48 5.68 2.17 0.56
C LEU A 48 5.13 0.86 1.13
N ASN A 49 4.76 0.87 2.40
CA ASN A 49 4.08 -0.23 3.06
C ASN A 49 2.59 0.08 3.19
N ILE A 50 1.76 -0.74 2.57
CA ILE A 50 0.30 -0.66 2.63
C ILE A 50 -0.19 -1.80 3.51
N ASP A 51 -0.81 -1.45 4.62
CA ASP A 51 -1.31 -2.38 5.64
C ASP A 51 -2.53 -1.72 6.32
N ASN A 52 -3.59 -1.53 5.55
CA ASN A 52 -4.74 -0.76 5.98
C ASN A 52 -6.09 -1.45 5.75
N ASP A 53 -6.09 -2.66 5.20
CA ASP A 53 -7.24 -3.54 5.00
C ASP A 53 -8.42 -2.93 4.19
N LEU A 54 -8.33 -1.67 3.77
CA LEU A 54 -9.44 -0.93 3.17
C LEU A 54 -9.12 -0.46 1.76
N TYR A 55 -10.08 -0.67 0.86
CA TYR A 55 -10.00 -0.24 -0.53
C TYR A 55 -9.74 1.27 -0.68
N GLU A 56 -10.53 2.10 0.02
CA GLU A 56 -10.46 3.55 -0.09
C GLU A 56 -9.09 4.07 0.37
N GLY A 57 -8.61 3.60 1.52
CA GLY A 57 -7.31 4.02 2.06
C GLY A 57 -6.15 3.59 1.17
N ALA A 58 -6.17 2.36 0.66
CA ALA A 58 -5.14 1.88 -0.27
C ALA A 58 -5.14 2.68 -1.58
N LEU A 59 -6.33 2.99 -2.11
CA LEU A 59 -6.45 3.79 -3.33
C LEU A 59 -5.98 5.23 -3.13
N ASP A 60 -6.37 5.87 -2.03
CA ASP A 60 -5.95 7.23 -1.69
C ASP A 60 -4.43 7.35 -1.60
N VAL A 61 -3.78 6.39 -0.94
CA VAL A 61 -2.33 6.33 -0.82
C VAL A 61 -1.66 6.18 -2.18
N LEU A 62 -2.11 5.24 -3.01
CA LEU A 62 -1.53 5.00 -4.34
C LEU A 62 -1.70 6.20 -5.26
N GLU A 63 -2.91 6.79 -5.33
CA GLU A 63 -3.21 7.92 -6.20
C GLU A 63 -2.43 9.18 -5.81
N ARG A 64 -2.27 9.45 -4.52
CA ARG A 64 -1.55 10.65 -4.06
C ARG A 64 -0.05 10.55 -4.13
N LEU A 65 0.50 9.34 -4.02
CA LEU A 65 1.94 9.11 -4.07
C LEU A 65 2.46 8.77 -5.48
N CYS A 66 1.60 8.55 -6.47
CA CYS A 66 1.99 8.06 -7.80
C CYS A 66 3.02 8.97 -8.49
N GLU A 67 2.91 10.29 -8.32
CA GLU A 67 3.86 11.26 -8.89
C GLU A 67 5.24 11.24 -8.24
N ARG A 68 5.35 10.59 -7.08
CA ARG A 68 6.59 10.39 -6.34
C ARG A 68 7.20 9.00 -6.55
N PHE A 69 6.56 8.15 -7.36
CA PHE A 69 7.11 6.84 -7.70
C PHE A 69 8.20 6.99 -8.75
N VAL A 70 9.31 6.36 -8.49
CA VAL A 70 10.43 6.24 -9.43
C VAL A 70 10.71 4.77 -9.73
N VAL A 71 11.41 4.48 -10.82
CA VAL A 71 11.87 3.12 -11.09
C VAL A 71 12.72 2.63 -9.93
N GLY A 72 12.34 1.48 -9.36
CA GLY A 72 12.94 0.94 -8.16
C GLY A 72 12.15 1.18 -6.85
N THR A 73 11.12 2.05 -6.85
CA THR A 73 10.19 2.15 -5.70
C THR A 73 9.61 0.78 -5.38
N ARG A 74 9.65 0.38 -4.12
CA ARG A 74 9.05 -0.88 -3.64
C ARG A 74 7.71 -0.62 -2.99
N LEU A 75 6.69 -1.33 -3.49
CA LEU A 75 5.33 -1.33 -2.95
C LEU A 75 5.08 -2.65 -2.23
N HIS A 76 4.87 -2.57 -0.95
CA HIS A 76 4.66 -3.71 -0.07
C HIS A 76 3.21 -3.75 0.40
N PHE A 77 2.49 -4.83 0.07
CA PHE A 77 1.10 -5.02 0.44
C PHE A 77 0.97 -6.18 1.43
N HIS A 78 0.32 -5.92 2.55
CA HIS A 78 0.09 -6.95 3.56
C HIS A 78 -1.09 -7.86 3.23
N GLU A 79 -2.21 -7.29 2.78
CA GLU A 79 -3.47 -8.00 2.57
C GLU A 79 -3.88 -8.09 1.08
N LEU A 80 -2.90 -8.08 0.16
CA LEU A 80 -3.18 -8.10 -1.27
C LEU A 80 -3.94 -9.37 -1.69
N VAL A 81 -3.64 -10.50 -1.05
CA VAL A 81 -4.26 -11.80 -1.30
C VAL A 81 -4.82 -12.34 0.01
N GLU A 82 -6.06 -11.99 0.30
CA GLU A 82 -6.76 -12.53 1.45
C GLU A 82 -7.22 -13.96 1.16
N PHE A 83 -6.53 -14.94 1.75
CA PHE A 83 -6.98 -16.32 1.77
C PHE A 83 -8.06 -16.47 2.85
N GLN A 84 -9.31 -16.38 2.48
CA GLN A 84 -10.39 -16.82 3.36
C GLN A 84 -10.33 -18.34 3.54
N ARG A 85 -9.44 -18.81 4.42
CA ARG A 85 -9.48 -20.20 4.90
C ARG A 85 -10.84 -20.47 5.52
N GLY A 86 -11.59 -21.37 4.92
CA GLY A 86 -12.84 -21.87 5.46
C GLY A 86 -14.09 -21.64 4.62
N ARG A 87 -14.09 -20.76 3.63
CA ARG A 87 -15.23 -20.59 2.71
C ARG A 87 -15.10 -21.31 1.38
N CYS A 88 -13.88 -21.61 0.97
CA CYS A 88 -13.61 -22.12 -0.37
C CYS A 88 -12.75 -23.39 -0.40
N GLY A 89 -12.36 -23.96 0.73
CA GLY A 89 -11.42 -25.08 0.76
C GLY A 89 -10.06 -24.72 0.12
N ASP A 90 -9.40 -25.71 -0.45
CA ASP A 90 -8.09 -25.55 -1.11
C ASP A 90 -8.21 -25.03 -2.56
N ASP A 91 -9.41 -24.68 -3.04
CA ASP A 91 -9.63 -24.22 -4.40
C ASP A 91 -9.25 -22.73 -4.55
N MET A 92 -8.18 -22.47 -5.28
CA MET A 92 -7.66 -21.11 -5.59
C MET A 92 -8.68 -20.21 -6.33
N LYS A 93 -9.81 -20.72 -6.78
CA LYS A 93 -10.86 -19.94 -7.48
C LYS A 93 -11.60 -18.95 -6.57
N CYS A 94 -11.36 -19.00 -5.28
CA CYS A 94 -12.02 -18.15 -4.29
C CYS A 94 -11.21 -16.93 -3.86
N VAL A 95 -10.16 -16.56 -4.56
CA VAL A 95 -9.48 -15.28 -4.36
C VAL A 95 -10.44 -14.17 -4.79
N ARG A 96 -11.09 -13.53 -3.84
CA ARG A 96 -11.80 -12.29 -4.13
C ARG A 96 -10.75 -11.18 -4.24
N PRO A 97 -10.66 -10.49 -5.39
CA PRO A 97 -9.87 -9.28 -5.49
C PRO A 97 -10.62 -8.16 -4.73
N ASP A 98 -10.52 -8.20 -3.42
CA ASP A 98 -11.17 -7.25 -2.53
C ASP A 98 -10.12 -6.27 -1.98
N GLN A 99 -10.58 -5.18 -1.46
CA GLN A 99 -9.79 -4.21 -0.71
C GLN A 99 -8.50 -3.74 -1.44
N GLU A 100 -7.31 -4.06 -0.93
CA GLU A 100 -6.03 -3.61 -1.48
C GLU A 100 -5.80 -4.07 -2.92
N MET A 101 -6.15 -5.31 -3.27
CA MET A 101 -6.05 -5.82 -4.65
C MET A 101 -6.92 -5.02 -5.62
N ARG A 102 -8.15 -4.72 -5.23
CA ARG A 102 -9.07 -3.91 -6.03
C ARG A 102 -8.55 -2.49 -6.20
N ALA A 103 -7.98 -1.91 -5.14
CA ALA A 103 -7.37 -0.59 -5.17
C ALA A 103 -6.18 -0.56 -6.15
N LEU A 104 -5.27 -1.52 -6.05
CA LEU A 104 -4.13 -1.66 -6.96
C LEU A 104 -4.58 -1.82 -8.41
N TYR A 105 -5.55 -2.71 -8.68
CA TYR A 105 -6.08 -2.91 -10.03
C TYR A 105 -6.69 -1.63 -10.61
N ARG A 106 -7.48 -0.89 -9.82
CA ARG A 106 -8.07 0.37 -10.23
C ARG A 106 -7.02 1.44 -10.50
N PHE A 107 -6.03 1.53 -9.62
CA PHE A 107 -4.88 2.43 -9.76
C PHE A 107 -4.14 2.19 -11.07
N LEU A 108 -3.74 0.94 -11.35
CA LEU A 108 -3.00 0.60 -12.58
C LEU A 108 -3.80 0.87 -13.86
N ARG A 109 -5.12 0.71 -13.82
CA ARG A 109 -5.97 1.07 -14.96
C ARG A 109 -6.04 2.57 -15.22
N ARG A 110 -5.90 3.40 -14.19
CA ARG A 110 -5.89 4.86 -14.33
C ARG A 110 -4.52 5.41 -14.68
N HIS A 111 -3.47 4.67 -14.33
CA HIS A 111 -2.08 5.05 -14.54
C HIS A 111 -1.35 4.02 -15.42
N PRO A 112 -1.69 3.91 -16.72
CA PRO A 112 -1.16 2.87 -17.59
C PRO A 112 0.35 3.00 -17.83
N CYS A 113 0.94 4.15 -17.51
CA CYS A 113 2.38 4.38 -17.58
C CYS A 113 3.15 3.77 -16.41
N ILE A 114 2.46 3.48 -15.30
CA ILE A 114 3.07 2.78 -14.16
C ILE A 114 3.11 1.28 -14.47
N GLY A 115 4.32 0.73 -14.55
CA GLY A 115 4.56 -0.71 -14.68
C GLY A 115 5.09 -1.29 -13.38
N LEU A 116 4.52 -2.40 -12.94
CA LEU A 116 4.97 -3.13 -11.75
C LEU A 116 5.53 -4.49 -12.13
N ALA A 117 6.59 -4.89 -11.45
CA ALA A 117 7.14 -6.25 -11.48
C ALA A 117 7.15 -6.83 -10.06
N LEU A 118 6.99 -8.14 -9.93
CA LEU A 118 7.19 -8.80 -8.63
C LEU A 118 8.65 -8.67 -8.19
N ASP A 119 8.89 -8.37 -6.91
CA ASP A 119 10.24 -8.35 -6.37
C ASP A 119 10.83 -9.77 -6.36
N PRO A 120 11.91 -10.05 -7.11
CA PRO A 120 12.48 -11.40 -7.22
C PRO A 120 13.10 -11.89 -5.91
N VAL A 121 13.46 -10.98 -4.99
CA VAL A 121 14.13 -11.33 -3.74
C VAL A 121 13.13 -11.80 -2.69
N ARG A 122 11.90 -11.31 -2.74
CA ARG A 122 10.85 -11.64 -1.75
C ARG A 122 9.61 -12.33 -2.32
N GLY A 123 9.46 -12.37 -3.63
CA GLY A 123 8.32 -12.97 -4.33
C GLY A 123 8.30 -14.51 -4.37
N GLY A 124 9.12 -15.18 -3.59
CA GLY A 124 9.48 -16.60 -3.76
C GLY A 124 8.43 -17.66 -3.40
N ARG A 125 7.19 -17.32 -3.04
CA ARG A 125 6.08 -18.29 -2.93
C ARG A 125 4.72 -17.61 -3.08
N PRO A 126 3.85 -18.04 -4.01
CA PRO A 126 2.51 -17.48 -4.21
C PRO A 126 1.55 -17.63 -3.03
N ARG A 127 1.99 -18.21 -1.93
CA ARG A 127 1.20 -18.48 -0.72
C ARG A 127 1.66 -17.68 0.50
N ALA A 128 2.67 -16.82 0.33
CA ALA A 128 3.21 -16.03 1.43
C ALA A 128 2.83 -14.55 1.22
N GLN A 129 2.08 -14.02 2.15
CA GLN A 129 2.00 -12.59 2.36
C GLN A 129 3.24 -12.16 3.17
N PRO A 130 3.72 -10.98 2.98
CA PRO A 130 3.27 -9.90 2.11
C PRO A 130 3.73 -10.05 0.65
N VAL A 131 3.03 -9.36 -0.26
CA VAL A 131 3.42 -9.26 -1.67
C VAL A 131 4.17 -7.97 -1.92
N VAL A 132 5.33 -8.06 -2.56
CA VAL A 132 6.17 -6.89 -2.87
C VAL A 132 6.28 -6.73 -4.37
N PHE A 133 5.95 -5.53 -4.85
CA PHE A 133 6.20 -5.12 -6.23
C PHE A 133 7.32 -4.08 -6.28
N VAL A 134 8.00 -4.04 -7.40
CA VAL A 134 8.94 -2.97 -7.75
C VAL A 134 8.34 -2.18 -8.91
N VAL A 135 8.36 -0.87 -8.82
CA VAL A 135 8.02 0.00 -9.94
C VAL A 135 9.09 -0.17 -11.01
N ALA A 136 8.71 -0.75 -12.13
CA ALA A 136 9.59 -1.06 -13.23
C ALA A 136 9.54 0.02 -14.34
N ARG A 137 8.46 0.81 -14.38
CA ARG A 137 8.25 1.87 -15.37
C ARG A 137 7.35 2.96 -14.80
N THR A 138 7.65 4.22 -15.12
CA THR A 138 6.85 5.40 -14.72
C THR A 138 6.48 6.30 -15.90
N ALA A 139 6.98 6.01 -17.11
CA ALA A 139 6.70 6.77 -18.32
C ALA A 139 5.90 5.92 -19.34
N CYS A 140 5.00 6.57 -20.06
CA CYS A 140 4.36 5.98 -21.22
C CYS A 140 5.33 6.07 -22.42
N GLU A 141 5.65 4.94 -23.01
CA GLU A 141 6.36 4.84 -24.28
C GLU A 141 5.39 5.05 -25.45
#